data_b3896042bc2c2b55483fb64ae1f0e5ae
#
_entry.id   b3896042bc2c2b55483fb64ae1f0e5ae
#
_cell.length_a   1.000
_cell.length_b   1.000
_cell.length_c   1.000
_cell.angle_alpha   90.00
_cell.angle_beta   90.00
_cell.angle_gamma   90.00
#
_symmetry.space_group_name_H-M   'P 1'
#
loop_
_entity.id
_entity.type
_entity.pdbx_description
1 polymer ?
#
loop_
_entity_poly.entity_id
_entity_poly.type
_entity_poly.pdbx_seq_one_letter_code
_entity_poly.pdbx_strand_id
1 'polypeptide(L)' 'MLDRDAQTTLNDLRWHWDDAYLIDCREGVWVAAPKGDPFAIISRDSSMELRVALREDYSKRAEQRSGGSSST' A
#
# COMPACT_ATOMS: atom_id res chain seq x y z
N MET A 1 17.14 -0.73 -11.67
CA MET A 1 17.85 -0.60 -10.38
C MET A 1 17.32 0.61 -9.61
N LEU A 2 17.00 0.43 -8.35
CA LEU A 2 16.53 1.55 -7.53
C LEU A 2 17.69 2.41 -7.10
N ASP A 3 17.51 3.72 -7.09
CA ASP A 3 18.53 4.57 -6.52
C ASP A 3 18.39 4.55 -4.99
N ARG A 4 19.31 5.18 -4.31
CA ARG A 4 19.37 5.12 -2.85
C ARG A 4 18.12 5.67 -2.19
N ASP A 5 17.60 6.77 -2.70
CA ASP A 5 16.41 7.39 -2.12
C ASP A 5 15.19 6.50 -2.30
N ALA A 6 15.05 5.92 -3.48
CA ALA A 6 13.95 5.02 -3.75
C ALA A 6 14.03 3.78 -2.86
N GLN A 7 15.23 3.25 -2.66
CA GLN A 7 15.41 2.09 -1.81
C GLN A 7 15.04 2.40 -0.37
N THR A 8 15.47 3.56 0.12
CA THR A 8 15.15 3.99 1.48
C THR A 8 13.65 4.16 1.65
N THR A 9 13.01 4.81 0.68
CA THR A 9 11.56 5.00 0.72
C THR A 9 10.82 3.67 0.69
N LEU A 10 11.28 2.74 -0.14
CA LEU A 10 10.68 1.43 -0.23
C LEU A 10 10.76 0.69 1.11
N ASN A 11 11.94 0.74 1.74
CA ASN A 11 12.12 0.12 3.04
C ASN A 11 11.20 0.75 4.08
N ASP A 12 11.05 2.07 4.04
CA ASP A 12 10.20 2.78 4.98
C ASP A 12 8.73 2.39 4.80
N LEU A 13 8.28 2.33 3.57
CA LEU A 13 6.91 1.91 3.28
C LEU A 13 6.66 0.48 3.73
N ARG A 14 7.62 -0.40 3.48
CA ARG A 14 7.52 -1.78 3.94
C ARG A 14 7.44 -1.86 5.45
N TRP A 15 8.24 -1.06 6.12
CA TRP A 15 8.23 -1.04 7.57
C TRP A 15 6.86 -0.67 8.12
N HIS A 16 6.24 0.35 7.54
CA HIS A 16 4.94 0.82 8.01
C HIS A 16 3.78 -0.08 7.60
N TRP A 17 3.87 -0.70 6.44
CA TRP A 17 2.73 -1.40 5.86
C TRP A 17 2.92 -2.90 5.72
N ASP A 18 4.02 -3.43 6.21
CA ASP A 18 4.38 -4.84 6.01
C ASP A 18 3.31 -5.80 6.53
N ASP A 19 2.63 -5.43 7.59
CA ASP A 19 1.61 -6.28 8.17
C ASP A 19 0.35 -6.36 7.30
N ALA A 20 0.12 -5.38 6.48
CA ALA A 20 -1.11 -5.28 5.71
C ALA A 20 -0.90 -5.39 4.20
N TYR A 21 0.27 -4.99 3.71
CA TYR A 21 0.53 -4.93 2.28
C TYR A 21 1.91 -5.45 1.93
N LEU A 22 2.00 -6.05 0.74
CA LEU A 22 3.29 -6.37 0.13
C LEU A 22 3.62 -5.23 -0.82
N ILE A 23 4.73 -4.56 -0.59
CA ILE A 23 5.11 -3.37 -1.36
C ILE A 23 6.38 -3.62 -2.13
N ASP A 24 6.40 -3.17 -3.39
CA ASP A 24 7.56 -3.33 -4.25
C ASP A 24 7.67 -2.11 -5.16
N CYS A 25 8.82 -1.96 -5.80
CA CYS A 25 9.03 -0.89 -6.76
C CYS A 25 9.82 -1.46 -7.92
N ARG A 26 9.25 -1.37 -9.12
CA ARG A 26 9.90 -1.89 -10.33
C ARG A 26 9.84 -0.86 -11.42
N GLU A 27 11.01 -0.53 -11.99
CA GLU A 27 11.10 0.37 -13.13
C GLU A 27 10.32 1.67 -12.92
N GLY A 28 10.44 2.23 -11.73
CA GLY A 28 9.78 3.49 -11.43
C GLY A 28 8.31 3.36 -11.07
N VAL A 29 7.77 2.17 -11.09
CA VAL A 29 6.38 1.94 -10.70
C VAL A 29 6.33 1.35 -9.29
N TRP A 30 5.56 1.97 -8.43
CA TRP A 30 5.39 1.54 -7.05
C TRP A 30 4.12 0.73 -6.94
N VAL A 31 4.22 -0.49 -6.43
CA VAL A 31 3.07 -1.39 -6.34
C VAL A 31 2.88 -1.85 -4.92
N ALA A 32 1.64 -2.08 -4.56
CA ALA A 32 1.28 -2.62 -3.26
C ALA A 32 0.13 -3.59 -3.43
N ALA A 33 0.20 -4.73 -2.75
CA ALA A 33 -0.86 -5.73 -2.80
C ALA A 33 -1.30 -6.02 -1.38
N PRO A 34 -2.58 -5.83 -1.06
CA PRO A 34 -3.09 -6.18 0.27
C PRO A 34 -2.92 -7.67 0.50
N LYS A 35 -2.45 -8.04 1.68
CA LYS A 35 -2.22 -9.45 1.98
C LYS A 35 -3.51 -10.26 2.01
N GLY A 36 -4.59 -9.61 2.38
CA GLY A 36 -5.88 -10.29 2.40
C GLY A 36 -6.58 -10.35 1.05
N ASP A 37 -6.09 -9.59 0.08
CA ASP A 37 -6.69 -9.54 -1.25
C ASP A 37 -5.60 -9.28 -2.29
N PRO A 38 -4.89 -10.33 -2.69
CA PRO A 38 -3.76 -10.16 -3.61
C PRO A 38 -4.14 -9.70 -5.01
N PHE A 39 -5.42 -9.71 -5.33
CA PHE A 39 -5.86 -9.25 -6.64
C PHE A 39 -6.15 -7.74 -6.67
N ALA A 40 -6.20 -7.10 -5.53
CA ALA A 40 -6.47 -5.66 -5.46
C ALA A 40 -5.17 -4.87 -5.48
N ILE A 41 -4.35 -5.08 -6.49
CA ILE A 41 -3.05 -4.45 -6.59
C ILE A 41 -3.19 -2.96 -6.87
N ILE A 42 -2.45 -2.16 -6.11
CA ILE A 42 -2.39 -0.72 -6.27
C ILE A 42 -1.06 -0.39 -6.93
N SER A 43 -1.07 0.38 -8.01
CA SER A 43 0.18 0.82 -8.63
C SER A 43 0.14 2.32 -8.85
N ARG A 44 1.26 2.97 -8.62
CA ARG A 44 1.39 4.41 -8.78
C ARG A 44 2.77 4.75 -9.31
N ASP A 45 2.90 5.93 -9.88
CA ASP A 45 4.15 6.36 -10.48
C ASP A 45 5.13 6.95 -9.48
N SER A 46 4.69 7.23 -8.28
CA SER A 46 5.57 7.79 -7.26
C SER A 46 5.25 7.21 -5.89
N SER A 47 6.24 7.26 -5.02
CA SER A 47 6.06 6.75 -3.66
C SER A 47 5.05 7.58 -2.88
N MET A 48 5.02 8.88 -3.14
CA MET A 48 4.07 9.76 -2.46
C MET A 48 2.63 9.40 -2.83
N GLU A 49 2.39 9.16 -4.12
CA GLU A 49 1.06 8.77 -4.57
C GLU A 49 0.69 7.39 -4.02
N LEU A 50 1.66 6.50 -3.96
CA LEU A 50 1.40 5.18 -3.39
C LEU A 50 1.05 5.29 -1.91
N ARG A 51 1.77 6.14 -1.18
CA ARG A 51 1.49 6.34 0.24
C ARG A 51 0.07 6.82 0.47
N VAL A 52 -0.38 7.79 -0.33
CA VAL A 52 -1.75 8.29 -0.22
C VAL A 52 -2.75 7.19 -0.55
N ALA A 53 -2.48 6.44 -1.62
CA ALA A 53 -3.36 5.36 -2.01
C ALA A 53 -3.47 4.29 -0.94
N LEU A 54 -2.35 3.97 -0.29
CA LEU A 54 -2.35 2.98 0.79
C LEU A 54 -3.20 3.45 1.97
N ARG A 55 -3.07 4.70 2.33
CA ARG A 55 -3.85 5.24 3.44
C ARG A 55 -5.34 5.20 3.14
N GLU A 56 -5.71 5.57 1.94
CA GLU A 56 -7.11 5.55 1.53
C GLU A 56 -7.66 4.14 1.49
N ASP A 57 -6.88 3.22 0.91
CA ASP A 57 -7.31 1.84 0.82
C ASP A 57 -7.45 1.20 2.20
N TYR A 58 -6.50 1.47 3.07
CA TYR A 58 -6.53 0.94 4.43
C TYR A 58 -7.74 1.48 5.19
N SER A 59 -8.03 2.76 5.04
CA SER A 59 -9.20 3.36 5.67
C SER A 59 -10.50 2.72 5.20
N LYS A 60 -10.61 2.49 3.89
CA LYS A 60 -11.80 1.84 3.35
C LYS A 60 -11.97 0.44 3.89
N ARG A 61 -10.88 -0.31 3.96
CA ARG A 61 -10.94 -1.67 4.48
C ARG A 61 -11.28 -1.70 5.96
N ALA A 62 -10.74 -0.75 6.71
CA ALA A 62 -11.06 -0.63 8.12
C ALA A 62 -12.52 -0.27 8.33
N GLU A 63 -13.04 0.64 7.50
CA GLU A 63 -14.45 1.00 7.58
C GLU A 63 -15.35 -0.17 7.24
N GLN A 64 -15.00 -0.91 6.20
CA GLN A 64 -15.78 -2.08 5.82
C GLN A 64 -15.79 -3.13 6.93
N ARG A 65 -14.66 -3.28 7.59
CA ARG A 65 -14.54 -4.26 8.66
C ARG A 65 -15.37 -3.88 9.88
N SER A 66 -15.36 -2.61 10.26
CA SER A 66 -16.15 -2.14 11.39
C SER A 66 -17.55 -1.78 10.95
N GLY A 67 -17.65 -1.18 9.79
CA GLY A 67 -18.93 -0.71 9.30
C GLY A 67 -19.89 -1.83 9.02
N GLY A 68 -19.36 -2.96 8.63
CA GLY A 68 -20.21 -4.10 8.40
C GLY A 68 -21.00 -4.47 9.63
N SER A 69 -20.41 -4.28 10.77
CA SER A 69 -21.09 -4.59 12.00
C SER A 69 -22.14 -3.55 12.34
N SER A 70 -21.88 -2.32 12.02
CA SER A 70 -22.80 -1.29 12.42
C SER A 70 -23.92 -1.17 11.44
N SER A 71 -23.77 -1.70 10.34
CA SER A 71 -24.73 -1.45 9.46
C SER A 71 -25.99 -1.72 9.84
N THR A 72 -25.89 -1.50 10.16
CA THR A 72 -26.55 -1.32 10.15
C THR A 72 -27.23 -1.10 9.83
#